data_037f361547738aa11467ace3dbc07248
#
_entry.id   037f361547738aa11467ace3dbc07248
#
_cell.length_a   1.000
_cell.length_b   1.000
_cell.length_c   1.000
_cell.angle_alpha   90.00
_cell.angle_beta   90.00
_cell.angle_gamma   90.00
#
_symmetry.space_group_name_H-M   'P 1'
#
loop_
_entity.id
_entity.type
_entity.pdbx_description
1 polymer ?
#
loop_
_entity_poly.entity_id
_entity_poly.type
_entity_poly.pdbx_seq_one_letter_code
_entity_poly.pdbx_strand_id
1 'polypeptide(L)'
;MSEDRSTGQGNKSWLEKFFSALSNDSEEPNSREELLGFLRQTASRLKLEQDAMMIIEGALNISDQQVREVLIPRSQVTAIALDQPLGEYLPVILETGHSRYPVIGENLDEVKGILLAKDLLPLLRGSADDAPAFRLEEVVRPAMFVPESKRLNSLLKEFRDTHNHMAVVVDEYGGTAGIVTIEDILEQIVGDIEDEHDTDEEDDIRELGESRFAIRALTPIEDFNERFQTRFSDEEFDTLGGLVMQRFGHLPGRGEHTEIGSWRFTVLNADNRRIRLLEAEPCEEPSEE
;
A
#
# COMPACT_ATOMS: atom_id res chain seq x y z
N MET A 1 35.90 54.07 18.17
CA MET A 1 36.73 53.17 18.99
C MET A 1 35.80 52.14 19.60
N SER A 2 36.16 50.95 19.37
CA SER A 2 35.68 49.69 19.91
C SER A 2 34.63 48.97 19.03
N GLU A 3 35.18 48.14 18.18
CA GLU A 3 34.54 47.05 17.47
C GLU A 3 34.10 45.98 18.48
N ASP A 4 32.86 45.52 18.35
CA ASP A 4 32.45 44.32 19.03
C ASP A 4 32.15 43.25 17.98
N ARG A 5 33.11 42.33 17.81
CA ARG A 5 32.98 41.12 16.98
C ARG A 5 32.26 40.07 17.80
N SER A 6 30.98 39.95 17.55
CA SER A 6 30.22 38.76 17.97
C SER A 6 30.56 37.61 17.04
N THR A 7 31.34 36.67 17.56
CA THR A 7 31.64 35.38 16.94
C THR A 7 30.41 34.48 16.90
N GLY A 8 29.81 34.36 15.72
CA GLY A 8 28.85 33.32 15.43
C GLY A 8 29.54 31.96 15.44
N GLN A 9 29.39 31.19 16.52
CA GLN A 9 29.66 29.77 16.52
C GLN A 9 28.58 29.10 15.68
N GLY A 10 28.91 28.83 14.42
CA GLY A 10 28.08 28.09 13.49
C GLY A 10 27.79 26.71 14.05
N ASN A 11 26.52 26.46 14.19
CA ASN A 11 25.99 25.14 14.40
C ASN A 11 26.39 24.32 13.18
N LYS A 12 27.52 23.60 13.26
CA LYS A 12 27.93 22.66 12.19
C LYS A 12 26.78 21.74 11.93
N SER A 13 26.22 21.83 10.75
CA SER A 13 25.09 21.06 10.30
C SER A 13 25.33 19.59 10.65
N TRP A 14 24.28 18.88 11.10
CA TRP A 14 24.33 17.42 11.30
C TRP A 14 24.87 16.69 10.06
N LEU A 15 24.68 17.27 8.87
CA LEU A 15 25.27 16.81 7.61
C LEU A 15 26.81 16.88 7.62
N GLU A 16 27.46 17.93 8.18
CA GLU A 16 28.91 17.98 8.29
C GLU A 16 29.44 16.93 9.29
N LYS A 17 28.68 16.68 10.36
CA LYS A 17 29.02 15.58 11.30
C LYS A 17 28.81 14.22 10.64
N PHE A 18 27.81 14.07 9.81
CA PHE A 18 27.53 12.87 9.02
C PHE A 18 28.67 12.64 8.01
N PHE A 19 29.05 13.64 7.23
CA PHE A 19 30.18 13.55 6.29
C PHE A 19 31.54 13.40 6.97
N SER A 20 31.77 13.97 8.14
CA SER A 20 33.03 13.78 8.88
C SER A 20 33.13 12.39 9.53
N ALA A 21 32.01 11.75 9.81
CA ALA A 21 31.99 10.35 10.25
C ALA A 21 32.25 9.38 9.09
N LEU A 22 31.94 9.79 7.86
CA LEU A 22 32.23 9.06 6.62
C LEU A 22 33.70 9.06 6.23
N SER A 23 34.46 10.07 6.63
CA SER A 23 35.84 10.28 6.16
C SER A 23 36.93 9.55 6.96
N ASN A 24 36.54 8.73 7.96
CA ASN A 24 37.51 7.98 8.74
C ASN A 24 37.47 6.49 8.35
N ASP A 25 38.32 6.08 7.44
CA ASP A 25 38.77 4.70 7.13
C ASP A 25 37.76 3.73 6.50
N SER A 26 36.85 4.21 5.63
CA SER A 26 36.08 3.32 4.76
C SER A 26 36.21 3.79 3.31
N GLU A 27 36.53 2.89 2.41
CA GLU A 27 36.45 3.14 0.97
C GLU A 27 35.07 3.71 0.64
N GLU A 28 35.02 4.81 -0.15
CA GLU A 28 33.77 5.41 -0.59
C GLU A 28 32.95 4.34 -1.31
N PRO A 29 31.66 4.12 -0.96
CA PRO A 29 30.84 3.12 -1.58
C PRO A 29 30.71 3.39 -3.10
N ASN A 30 31.20 2.45 -3.91
CA ASN A 30 31.21 2.57 -5.38
C ASN A 30 30.00 1.89 -6.02
N SER A 31 29.18 1.19 -5.24
CA SER A 31 27.93 0.57 -5.68
C SER A 31 26.79 0.91 -4.74
N ARG A 32 25.57 0.66 -5.20
CA ARG A 32 24.36 0.86 -4.39
C ARG A 32 24.29 -0.12 -3.22
N GLU A 33 24.70 -1.37 -3.45
CA GLU A 33 24.74 -2.40 -2.41
C GLU A 33 25.74 -2.01 -1.29
N GLU A 34 26.89 -1.47 -1.68
CA GLU A 34 27.89 -0.97 -0.73
C GLU A 34 27.33 0.23 0.05
N LEU A 35 26.62 1.15 -0.62
CA LEU A 35 25.96 2.29 0.04
C LEU A 35 24.93 1.82 1.05
N LEU A 36 24.06 0.86 0.68
CA LEU A 36 23.06 0.29 1.59
C LEU A 36 23.72 -0.42 2.78
N GLY A 37 24.75 -1.22 2.54
CA GLY A 37 25.51 -1.89 3.60
C GLY A 37 26.14 -0.88 4.57
N PHE A 38 26.72 0.19 4.05
CA PHE A 38 27.28 1.29 4.83
C PHE A 38 26.21 2.02 5.67
N LEU A 39 25.04 2.32 5.05
CA LEU A 39 23.90 2.95 5.74
C LEU A 39 23.38 2.08 6.88
N ARG A 40 23.21 0.76 6.68
CA ARG A 40 22.79 -0.18 7.73
C ARG A 40 23.78 -0.24 8.89
N GLN A 41 25.07 -0.29 8.60
CA GLN A 41 26.10 -0.29 9.63
C GLN A 41 26.12 1.03 10.42
N THR A 42 25.92 2.15 9.73
CA THR A 42 25.88 3.48 10.36
C THR A 42 24.60 3.69 11.16
N ALA A 43 23.46 3.20 10.68
CA ALA A 43 22.17 3.25 11.36
C ALA A 43 22.24 2.58 12.73
N SER A 44 22.86 1.41 12.83
CA SER A 44 23.08 0.68 14.09
C SER A 44 23.91 1.52 15.09
N ARG A 45 24.92 2.25 14.62
CA ARG A 45 25.76 3.11 15.48
C ARG A 45 25.02 4.37 15.95
N LEU A 46 24.18 4.93 15.10
CA LEU A 46 23.42 6.16 15.37
C LEU A 46 22.09 5.89 16.09
N LYS A 47 21.72 4.62 16.31
CA LYS A 47 20.43 4.20 16.84
C LYS A 47 19.26 4.81 16.04
N LEU A 48 19.39 4.80 14.71
CA LEU A 48 18.26 5.16 13.85
C LEU A 48 17.15 4.12 14.02
N GLU A 49 15.92 4.59 14.09
CA GLU A 49 14.75 3.74 14.12
C GLU A 49 14.67 2.89 12.85
N GLN A 50 14.14 1.70 12.97
CA GLN A 50 14.07 0.71 11.88
C GLN A 50 13.27 1.25 10.69
N ASP A 51 12.19 1.98 10.96
CA ASP A 51 11.33 2.61 9.97
C ASP A 51 12.06 3.68 9.16
N ALA A 52 12.88 4.51 9.82
CA ALA A 52 13.69 5.50 9.12
C ALA A 52 14.65 4.84 8.11
N MET A 53 15.19 3.66 8.46
CA MET A 53 16.05 2.92 7.55
C MET A 53 15.28 2.30 6.38
N MET A 54 14.07 1.76 6.62
CA MET A 54 13.17 1.26 5.58
C MET A 54 12.82 2.36 4.57
N ILE A 55 12.45 3.55 5.03
CA ILE A 55 12.16 4.70 4.16
C ILE A 55 13.37 5.07 3.28
N ILE A 56 14.58 5.09 3.85
CA ILE A 56 15.80 5.38 3.09
C ILE A 56 16.03 4.31 2.01
N GLU A 57 15.87 3.04 2.34
CA GLU A 57 16.02 1.93 1.40
C GLU A 57 14.95 1.99 0.31
N GLY A 58 13.68 2.23 0.67
CA GLY A 58 12.57 2.42 -0.25
C GLY A 58 12.81 3.59 -1.22
N ALA A 59 13.23 4.75 -0.71
CA ALA A 59 13.54 5.93 -1.52
C ALA A 59 14.68 5.67 -2.54
N LEU A 60 15.67 4.87 -2.18
CA LEU A 60 16.70 4.43 -3.12
C LEU A 60 16.12 3.45 -4.16
N ASN A 61 15.23 2.54 -3.75
CA ASN A 61 14.66 1.51 -4.60
C ASN A 61 13.80 2.07 -5.73
N ILE A 62 12.94 3.05 -5.47
CA ILE A 62 12.04 3.61 -6.49
C ILE A 62 12.78 4.24 -7.69
N SER A 63 14.08 4.56 -7.53
CA SER A 63 14.87 5.14 -8.61
C SER A 63 15.08 4.18 -9.79
N ASP A 64 15.07 2.87 -9.53
CA ASP A 64 15.28 1.83 -10.52
C ASP A 64 13.99 1.16 -10.97
N GLN A 65 12.95 1.23 -10.15
CA GLN A 65 11.64 0.65 -10.45
C GLN A 65 10.90 1.38 -11.55
N GLN A 66 10.08 0.63 -12.28
CA GLN A 66 9.22 1.14 -13.35
C GLN A 66 7.74 1.00 -12.96
N VAL A 67 6.89 1.80 -13.60
CA VAL A 67 5.44 1.81 -13.38
C VAL A 67 4.82 0.41 -13.51
N ARG A 68 5.32 -0.41 -14.47
CA ARG A 68 4.84 -1.80 -14.67
C ARG A 68 4.96 -2.70 -13.44
N GLU A 69 5.81 -2.35 -12.49
CA GLU A 69 6.08 -3.16 -11.30
C GLU A 69 5.08 -2.91 -10.17
N VAL A 70 4.36 -1.77 -10.23
CA VAL A 70 3.46 -1.33 -9.16
C VAL A 70 2.05 -0.97 -9.64
N LEU A 71 1.81 -0.96 -10.96
CA LEU A 71 0.51 -0.60 -11.51
C LEU A 71 -0.59 -1.55 -11.02
N ILE A 72 -1.79 -1.03 -10.83
CA ILE A 72 -3.01 -1.80 -10.68
C ILE A 72 -3.41 -2.30 -12.08
N PRO A 73 -3.40 -3.62 -12.32
CA PRO A 73 -3.67 -4.19 -13.63
C PRO A 73 -5.08 -3.84 -14.14
N ARG A 74 -5.24 -3.75 -15.47
CA ARG A 74 -6.52 -3.48 -16.14
C ARG A 74 -7.69 -4.30 -15.62
N SER A 75 -7.47 -5.57 -15.30
CA SER A 75 -8.50 -6.48 -14.81
C SER A 75 -9.03 -6.14 -13.41
N GLN A 76 -8.30 -5.32 -12.66
CA GLN A 76 -8.65 -4.89 -11.30
C GLN A 76 -9.13 -3.43 -11.24
N VAL A 77 -9.11 -2.72 -12.38
CA VAL A 77 -9.53 -1.33 -12.42
C VAL A 77 -11.04 -1.21 -12.35
N THR A 78 -11.55 -0.56 -11.31
CA THR A 78 -12.95 -0.13 -11.24
C THR A 78 -13.09 1.19 -12.00
N ALA A 79 -13.80 1.16 -13.12
CA ALA A 79 -14.06 2.32 -13.97
C ALA A 79 -15.56 2.62 -14.06
N ILE A 80 -15.92 3.86 -14.43
CA ILE A 80 -17.30 4.33 -14.59
C ILE A 80 -17.50 4.68 -16.06
N ALA A 81 -18.55 4.17 -16.69
CA ALA A 81 -18.88 4.57 -18.05
C ALA A 81 -19.51 5.99 -18.06
N LEU A 82 -19.11 6.81 -19.03
CA LEU A 82 -19.53 8.22 -19.12
C LEU A 82 -21.04 8.37 -19.28
N ASP A 83 -21.68 7.44 -19.95
CA ASP A 83 -23.11 7.39 -20.21
C ASP A 83 -23.93 6.67 -19.12
N GLN A 84 -23.25 6.12 -18.11
CA GLN A 84 -23.88 5.40 -17.01
C GLN A 84 -24.64 6.37 -16.09
N PRO A 85 -25.92 6.08 -15.75
CA PRO A 85 -26.69 6.94 -14.86
C PRO A 85 -26.14 6.88 -13.41
N LEU A 86 -26.31 7.99 -12.67
CA LEU A 86 -25.85 8.13 -11.28
C LEU A 86 -26.29 6.95 -10.38
N GLY A 87 -27.53 6.48 -10.54
CA GLY A 87 -28.08 5.39 -9.74
C GLY A 87 -27.38 4.05 -9.91
N GLU A 88 -26.60 3.86 -10.98
CA GLU A 88 -25.87 2.62 -11.25
C GLU A 88 -24.43 2.71 -10.76
N TYR A 89 -23.75 3.85 -10.94
CA TYR A 89 -22.34 3.94 -10.51
C TYR A 89 -22.16 4.40 -9.06
N LEU A 90 -23.15 5.09 -8.46
CA LEU A 90 -23.06 5.51 -7.07
C LEU A 90 -22.92 4.33 -6.08
N PRO A 91 -23.68 3.21 -6.22
CA PRO A 91 -23.45 2.03 -5.41
C PRO A 91 -22.04 1.47 -5.53
N VAL A 92 -21.46 1.44 -6.74
CA VAL A 92 -20.10 0.98 -6.99
C VAL A 92 -19.09 1.85 -6.23
N ILE A 93 -19.27 3.18 -6.24
CA ILE A 93 -18.41 4.10 -5.51
C ILE A 93 -18.50 3.89 -4.00
N LEU A 94 -19.70 3.63 -3.48
CA LEU A 94 -19.93 3.40 -2.06
C LEU A 94 -19.35 2.06 -1.60
N GLU A 95 -19.45 1.02 -2.42
CA GLU A 95 -18.93 -0.32 -2.13
C GLU A 95 -17.40 -0.36 -2.18
N THR A 96 -16.81 0.23 -3.21
CA THR A 96 -15.34 0.18 -3.41
C THR A 96 -14.59 1.20 -2.58
N GLY A 97 -15.22 2.33 -2.20
CA GLY A 97 -14.63 3.36 -1.34
C GLY A 97 -13.45 4.12 -1.93
N HIS A 98 -13.16 3.98 -3.23
CA HIS A 98 -12.03 4.67 -3.84
C HIS A 98 -12.26 6.18 -3.94
N SER A 99 -11.19 6.95 -3.85
CA SER A 99 -11.25 8.41 -3.99
C SER A 99 -11.33 8.88 -5.44
N ARG A 100 -10.87 8.06 -6.40
CA ARG A 100 -10.76 8.41 -7.84
C ARG A 100 -11.13 7.22 -8.71
N TYR A 101 -11.84 7.51 -9.80
CA TYR A 101 -12.31 6.51 -10.76
C TYR A 101 -12.00 6.96 -12.18
N PRO A 102 -11.36 6.13 -13.00
CA PRO A 102 -11.31 6.37 -14.44
C PRO A 102 -12.72 6.42 -15.02
N VAL A 103 -13.01 7.44 -15.81
CA VAL A 103 -14.24 7.55 -16.59
C VAL A 103 -13.94 7.15 -18.02
N ILE A 104 -14.68 6.19 -18.54
CA ILE A 104 -14.43 5.56 -19.83
C ILE A 104 -15.57 5.78 -20.82
N GLY A 105 -15.27 5.64 -22.10
CA GLY A 105 -16.27 5.52 -23.14
C GLY A 105 -16.80 4.09 -23.23
N GLU A 106 -16.65 3.46 -24.41
CA GLU A 106 -17.13 2.09 -24.63
C GLU A 106 -16.31 1.03 -23.90
N ASN A 107 -15.04 1.29 -23.60
CA ASN A 107 -14.12 0.34 -22.93
C ASN A 107 -12.98 1.07 -22.23
N LEU A 108 -12.15 0.32 -21.50
CA LEU A 108 -11.01 0.85 -20.74
C LEU A 108 -9.91 1.50 -21.61
N ASP A 109 -9.85 1.24 -22.91
CA ASP A 109 -8.88 1.92 -23.80
C ASP A 109 -9.34 3.32 -24.16
N GLU A 110 -10.60 3.65 -23.89
CA GLU A 110 -11.19 4.95 -24.17
C GLU A 110 -11.41 5.76 -22.87
N VAL A 111 -10.33 6.08 -22.17
CA VAL A 111 -10.42 6.88 -20.94
C VAL A 111 -10.73 8.34 -21.29
N LYS A 112 -11.86 8.84 -20.82
CA LYS A 112 -12.35 10.22 -21.01
C LYS A 112 -11.80 11.17 -19.94
N GLY A 113 -11.46 10.66 -18.76
CA GLY A 113 -10.90 11.43 -17.66
C GLY A 113 -10.99 10.70 -16.33
N ILE A 114 -10.89 11.45 -15.24
CA ILE A 114 -10.94 10.96 -13.87
C ILE A 114 -12.08 11.65 -13.12
N LEU A 115 -12.94 10.87 -12.48
CA LEU A 115 -13.92 11.33 -11.51
C LEU A 115 -13.31 11.27 -10.11
N LEU A 116 -13.45 12.34 -9.33
CA LEU A 116 -13.17 12.31 -7.89
C LEU A 116 -14.48 12.05 -7.15
N ALA A 117 -14.53 11.05 -6.28
CA ALA A 117 -15.71 10.71 -5.48
C ALA A 117 -16.25 11.93 -4.70
N LYS A 118 -15.38 12.79 -4.18
CA LYS A 118 -15.76 14.01 -3.46
C LYS A 118 -16.53 15.03 -4.31
N ASP A 119 -16.36 15.01 -5.64
CA ASP A 119 -17.05 15.93 -6.54
C ASP A 119 -18.54 15.57 -6.71
N LEU A 120 -18.97 14.41 -6.16
CA LEU A 120 -20.37 14.01 -6.04
C LEU A 120 -21.04 14.54 -4.77
N LEU A 121 -20.29 15.04 -3.78
CA LEU A 121 -20.85 15.55 -2.52
C LEU A 121 -21.88 16.67 -2.68
N PRO A 122 -21.77 17.59 -3.68
CA PRO A 122 -22.79 18.59 -3.90
C PRO A 122 -24.19 18.02 -4.18
N LEU A 123 -24.27 16.78 -4.73
CA LEU A 123 -25.55 16.11 -5.00
C LEU A 123 -26.32 15.77 -3.72
N LEU A 124 -25.61 15.61 -2.58
CA LEU A 124 -26.22 15.33 -1.29
C LEU A 124 -26.91 16.56 -0.67
N ARG A 125 -26.74 17.76 -1.21
CA ARG A 125 -27.27 19.01 -0.66
C ARG A 125 -28.63 19.41 -1.23
N GLY A 126 -29.07 18.78 -2.35
CA GLY A 126 -30.35 19.08 -3.00
C GLY A 126 -31.46 18.16 -2.50
N SER A 127 -32.68 18.72 -2.28
CA SER A 127 -33.89 17.91 -2.29
C SER A 127 -34.10 17.37 -3.71
N ALA A 128 -34.58 16.13 -3.83
CA ALA A 128 -34.69 15.40 -5.10
C ALA A 128 -35.48 16.15 -6.21
N ASP A 129 -36.25 17.16 -5.85
CA ASP A 129 -37.08 17.95 -6.78
C ASP A 129 -36.40 19.21 -7.37
N ASP A 130 -35.26 19.66 -6.81
CA ASP A 130 -34.57 20.90 -7.21
C ASP A 130 -33.12 20.70 -7.71
N ALA A 131 -32.63 19.47 -7.78
CA ALA A 131 -31.27 19.22 -8.27
C ALA A 131 -31.21 19.48 -9.78
N PRO A 132 -30.37 20.43 -10.27
CA PRO A 132 -30.09 20.53 -11.70
C PRO A 132 -29.61 19.16 -12.19
N ALA A 133 -30.02 18.76 -13.40
CA ALA A 133 -29.62 17.48 -13.98
C ALA A 133 -28.09 17.36 -13.93
N PHE A 134 -27.58 16.56 -12.97
CA PHE A 134 -26.15 16.33 -12.83
C PHE A 134 -25.62 15.61 -14.06
N ARG A 135 -24.59 16.18 -14.65
CA ARG A 135 -23.92 15.61 -15.81
C ARG A 135 -22.48 15.23 -15.41
N LEU A 136 -22.17 13.95 -15.59
CA LEU A 136 -20.86 13.42 -15.23
C LEU A 136 -19.72 14.14 -15.98
N GLU A 137 -19.98 14.52 -17.25
CA GLU A 137 -19.02 15.23 -18.10
C GLU A 137 -18.56 16.58 -17.54
N GLU A 138 -19.38 17.23 -16.69
CA GLU A 138 -19.07 18.56 -16.14
C GLU A 138 -18.06 18.49 -14.97
N VAL A 139 -17.91 17.30 -14.34
CA VAL A 139 -17.05 17.10 -13.18
C VAL A 139 -15.84 16.22 -13.48
N VAL A 140 -15.82 15.57 -14.65
CA VAL A 140 -14.69 14.75 -15.08
C VAL A 140 -13.47 15.62 -15.35
N ARG A 141 -12.32 15.25 -14.76
CA ARG A 141 -11.05 15.95 -14.92
C ARG A 141 -10.18 15.27 -15.97
N PRO A 142 -9.29 16.00 -16.66
CA PRO A 142 -8.37 15.39 -17.61
C PRO A 142 -7.54 14.27 -16.95
N ALA A 143 -7.41 13.13 -17.62
CA ALA A 143 -6.53 12.05 -17.19
C ALA A 143 -5.08 12.33 -17.59
N MET A 144 -4.15 11.93 -16.71
CA MET A 144 -2.73 11.83 -17.04
C MET A 144 -2.46 10.45 -17.62
N PHE A 145 -1.68 10.36 -18.70
CA PHE A 145 -1.28 9.10 -19.32
C PHE A 145 0.24 8.93 -19.21
N VAL A 146 0.67 7.73 -18.82
CA VAL A 146 2.08 7.40 -18.66
C VAL A 146 2.39 6.01 -19.23
N PRO A 147 3.56 5.80 -19.84
CA PRO A 147 3.95 4.48 -20.32
C PRO A 147 4.39 3.58 -19.16
N GLU A 148 4.18 2.27 -19.30
CA GLU A 148 4.62 1.24 -18.33
C GLU A 148 6.11 1.32 -17.99
N SER A 149 6.95 1.71 -18.94
CA SER A 149 8.40 1.80 -18.78
C SER A 149 8.89 3.03 -18.02
N LYS A 150 7.98 3.95 -17.65
CA LYS A 150 8.34 5.17 -16.92
C LYS A 150 8.89 4.81 -15.54
N ARG A 151 9.95 5.50 -15.11
CA ARG A 151 10.52 5.31 -13.79
C ARG A 151 9.65 5.93 -12.71
N LEU A 152 9.51 5.24 -11.56
CA LEU A 152 8.64 5.67 -10.46
C LEU A 152 9.05 7.01 -9.87
N ASN A 153 10.35 7.25 -9.69
CA ASN A 153 10.85 8.55 -9.18
C ASN A 153 10.46 9.72 -10.10
N SER A 154 10.46 9.50 -11.43
CA SER A 154 10.05 10.51 -12.41
C SER A 154 8.54 10.75 -12.36
N LEU A 155 7.75 9.68 -12.20
CA LEU A 155 6.31 9.78 -12.07
C LEU A 155 5.91 10.47 -10.75
N LEU A 156 6.57 10.15 -9.63
CA LEU A 156 6.34 10.81 -8.35
C LEU A 156 6.58 12.32 -8.42
N LYS A 157 7.66 12.72 -9.11
CA LYS A 157 7.93 14.14 -9.34
C LYS A 157 6.83 14.78 -10.16
N GLU A 158 6.36 14.15 -11.24
CA GLU A 158 5.31 14.65 -12.11
C GLU A 158 3.97 14.77 -11.37
N PHE A 159 3.60 13.79 -10.55
CA PHE A 159 2.42 13.86 -9.68
C PHE A 159 2.46 15.09 -8.77
N ARG A 160 3.62 15.36 -8.15
CA ARG A 160 3.79 16.55 -7.30
C ARG A 160 3.70 17.86 -8.08
N ASP A 161 4.34 17.93 -9.24
CA ASP A 161 4.40 19.14 -10.06
C ASP A 161 3.03 19.48 -10.66
N THR A 162 2.23 18.46 -11.02
CA THR A 162 0.91 18.62 -11.66
C THR A 162 -0.27 18.53 -10.68
N HIS A 163 -0.03 18.20 -9.41
CA HIS A 163 -1.05 17.92 -8.38
C HIS A 163 -2.03 16.82 -8.80
N ASN A 164 -1.60 15.89 -9.65
CA ASN A 164 -2.32 14.67 -9.96
C ASN A 164 -1.94 13.58 -8.97
N HIS A 165 -2.89 12.68 -8.69
CA HIS A 165 -2.67 11.55 -7.78
C HIS A 165 -2.97 10.20 -8.45
N MET A 166 -3.38 10.21 -9.70
CA MET A 166 -3.67 9.01 -10.49
C MET A 166 -3.25 9.24 -11.93
N ALA A 167 -2.66 8.22 -12.55
CA ALA A 167 -2.37 8.19 -13.97
C ALA A 167 -2.88 6.89 -14.59
N VAL A 168 -3.32 6.98 -15.85
CA VAL A 168 -3.64 5.83 -16.69
C VAL A 168 -2.34 5.34 -17.32
N VAL A 169 -2.08 4.06 -17.16
CA VAL A 169 -0.86 3.43 -17.70
C VAL A 169 -1.18 2.84 -19.06
N VAL A 170 -0.35 3.17 -20.04
CA VAL A 170 -0.51 2.70 -21.42
C VAL A 170 0.63 1.78 -21.84
N ASP A 171 0.27 0.73 -22.56
CA ASP A 171 1.21 -0.20 -23.18
C ASP A 171 1.84 0.35 -24.47
N GLU A 172 2.71 -0.43 -25.11
CA GLU A 172 3.41 -0.06 -26.35
C GLU A 172 2.48 0.05 -27.58
N TYR A 173 1.26 -0.48 -27.47
CA TYR A 173 0.26 -0.46 -28.55
C TYR A 173 -0.77 0.64 -28.36
N GLY A 174 -0.67 1.40 -27.25
CA GLY A 174 -1.59 2.47 -26.91
C GLY A 174 -2.85 2.00 -26.18
N GLY A 175 -2.91 0.73 -25.78
CA GLY A 175 -3.96 0.18 -24.92
C GLY A 175 -3.74 0.53 -23.46
N THR A 176 -4.79 0.52 -22.66
CA THR A 176 -4.70 0.73 -21.21
C THR A 176 -4.23 -0.56 -20.53
N ALA A 177 -3.03 -0.53 -19.96
CA ALA A 177 -2.47 -1.62 -19.15
C ALA A 177 -3.05 -1.63 -17.72
N GLY A 178 -3.39 -0.46 -17.20
CA GLY A 178 -3.91 -0.29 -15.86
C GLY A 178 -3.91 1.16 -15.39
N ILE A 179 -3.85 1.35 -14.10
CA ILE A 179 -3.70 2.66 -13.45
C ILE A 179 -2.56 2.60 -12.43
N VAL A 180 -2.06 3.76 -12.06
CA VAL A 180 -1.12 3.90 -10.93
C VAL A 180 -1.48 5.16 -10.16
N THR A 181 -1.38 5.09 -8.83
CA THR A 181 -1.66 6.22 -7.94
C THR A 181 -0.37 6.69 -7.25
N ILE A 182 -0.41 7.87 -6.65
CA ILE A 182 0.71 8.37 -5.85
C ILE A 182 0.88 7.52 -4.60
N GLU A 183 -0.23 7.00 -4.08
CA GLU A 183 -0.30 6.11 -2.92
C GLU A 183 0.49 4.82 -3.20
N ASP A 184 0.35 4.20 -4.38
CA ASP A 184 1.11 2.99 -4.77
C ASP A 184 2.64 3.25 -4.80
N ILE A 185 3.06 4.46 -5.21
CA ILE A 185 4.49 4.82 -5.23
C ILE A 185 4.99 5.10 -3.81
N LEU A 186 4.19 5.76 -2.97
CA LEU A 186 4.56 6.04 -1.59
C LEU A 186 4.67 4.76 -0.78
N GLU A 187 3.82 3.78 -1.02
CA GLU A 187 3.91 2.44 -0.43
C GLU A 187 5.27 1.77 -0.71
N GLN A 188 5.83 1.95 -1.92
CA GLN A 188 7.17 1.43 -2.23
C GLN A 188 8.31 2.13 -1.47
N ILE A 189 8.07 3.33 -0.93
CA ILE A 189 9.05 4.10 -0.16
C ILE A 189 8.93 3.80 1.33
N VAL A 190 7.69 3.86 1.84
CA VAL A 190 7.41 3.81 3.28
C VAL A 190 7.21 2.36 3.75
N GLY A 191 6.93 1.44 2.81
CA GLY A 191 6.37 0.14 3.11
C GLY A 191 4.88 0.26 3.43
N ASP A 192 4.26 -0.82 3.88
CA ASP A 192 2.90 -0.77 4.42
C ASP A 192 2.91 0.24 5.58
N ILE A 193 2.13 1.31 5.48
CA ILE A 193 1.91 2.23 6.60
C ILE A 193 1.07 1.42 7.59
N GLU A 194 1.74 0.85 8.58
CA GLU A 194 1.05 0.29 9.74
C GLU A 194 0.20 1.43 10.32
N ASP A 195 -1.10 1.20 10.52
CA ASP A 195 -2.03 2.18 11.09
C ASP A 195 -1.48 2.61 12.45
N GLU A 196 -1.61 3.91 12.82
CA GLU A 196 -1.13 4.45 14.11
C GLU A 196 -1.68 3.68 15.33
N HIS A 197 -2.62 2.79 15.10
CA HIS A 197 -3.15 1.85 16.08
C HIS A 197 -2.38 0.51 16.14
N ASP A 198 -1.43 0.26 15.22
CA ASP A 198 -0.59 -0.94 15.24
C ASP A 198 0.74 -0.74 16.03
N THR A 199 1.01 0.49 16.48
CA THR A 199 2.13 0.81 17.36
C THR A 199 1.72 0.65 18.81
N ASP A 200 1.59 -0.56 19.27
CA ASP A 200 1.91 -1.02 20.62
C ASP A 200 1.48 -2.48 20.73
N GLU A 201 2.47 -3.32 20.75
CA GLU A 201 2.55 -4.70 21.19
C GLU A 201 3.15 -5.62 20.13
N GLU A 202 4.33 -6.12 20.49
CA GLU A 202 5.11 -7.20 19.87
C GLU A 202 4.37 -8.55 19.77
N ASP A 203 3.05 -8.58 20.01
CA ASP A 203 2.28 -9.81 19.99
C ASP A 203 1.72 -10.10 18.58
N ASP A 204 2.29 -11.09 17.92
CA ASP A 204 1.82 -11.66 16.66
C ASP A 204 0.35 -12.15 16.73
N ILE A 205 -0.21 -12.28 17.93
CA ILE A 205 -1.57 -12.73 18.23
C ILE A 205 -2.24 -11.77 19.21
N ARG A 206 -3.21 -10.97 18.74
CA ARG A 206 -3.98 -10.01 19.54
C ARG A 206 -5.42 -10.47 19.74
N GLU A 207 -5.95 -10.37 20.95
CA GLU A 207 -7.34 -10.67 21.26
C GLU A 207 -8.25 -9.52 20.82
N LEU A 208 -9.26 -9.83 19.99
CA LEU A 208 -10.30 -8.88 19.54
C LEU A 208 -11.58 -8.91 20.41
N GLY A 209 -11.63 -9.81 21.40
CA GLY A 209 -12.79 -10.07 22.26
C GLY A 209 -13.67 -11.22 21.76
N GLU A 210 -14.50 -11.77 22.66
CA GLU A 210 -15.43 -12.89 22.39
C GLU A 210 -14.77 -14.13 21.74
N SER A 211 -13.55 -14.49 22.18
CA SER A 211 -12.76 -15.61 21.63
C SER A 211 -12.33 -15.42 20.16
N ARG A 212 -12.24 -14.17 19.69
CA ARG A 212 -11.69 -13.85 18.37
C ARG A 212 -10.31 -13.22 18.51
N PHE A 213 -9.41 -13.59 17.61
CA PHE A 213 -8.02 -13.18 17.66
C PHE A 213 -7.58 -12.65 16.29
N ALA A 214 -6.96 -11.47 16.26
CA ALA A 214 -6.23 -11.01 15.08
C ALA A 214 -4.83 -11.60 15.11
N ILE A 215 -4.40 -12.22 14.02
CA ILE A 215 -3.16 -12.98 13.94
C ILE A 215 -2.41 -12.56 12.67
N ARG A 216 -1.17 -12.15 12.82
CA ARG A 216 -0.30 -11.89 11.67
C ARG A 216 -0.09 -13.19 10.88
N ALA A 217 -0.18 -13.12 9.56
CA ALA A 217 -0.01 -14.31 8.71
C ALA A 217 1.40 -14.92 8.82
N LEU A 218 2.39 -14.13 9.23
CA LEU A 218 3.77 -14.59 9.46
C LEU A 218 3.99 -15.24 10.82
N THR A 219 2.97 -15.26 11.70
CA THR A 219 3.03 -15.96 12.99
C THR A 219 3.43 -17.43 12.77
N PRO A 220 4.48 -17.92 13.45
CA PRO A 220 4.86 -19.32 13.40
C PRO A 220 3.71 -20.24 13.84
N ILE A 221 3.55 -21.37 13.16
CA ILE A 221 2.54 -22.37 13.54
C ILE A 221 2.79 -22.88 14.94
N GLU A 222 4.06 -23.01 15.35
CA GLU A 222 4.47 -23.41 16.68
C GLU A 222 3.91 -22.49 17.76
N ASP A 223 4.01 -21.15 17.57
CA ASP A 223 3.52 -20.15 18.51
C ASP A 223 2.00 -20.19 18.67
N PHE A 224 1.27 -20.41 17.56
CA PHE A 224 -0.18 -20.61 17.59
C PHE A 224 -0.54 -21.89 18.34
N ASN A 225 0.18 -23.00 18.06
CA ASN A 225 -0.02 -24.27 18.72
C ASN A 225 0.21 -24.18 20.24
N GLU A 226 1.26 -23.46 20.65
CA GLU A 226 1.58 -23.26 22.08
C GLU A 226 0.49 -22.42 22.76
N ARG A 227 0.07 -21.32 22.14
CA ARG A 227 -0.91 -20.39 22.73
C ARG A 227 -2.29 -20.99 22.86
N PHE A 228 -2.74 -21.76 21.86
CA PHE A 228 -4.12 -22.28 21.79
C PHE A 228 -4.23 -23.77 22.01
N GLN A 229 -3.10 -24.44 22.34
CA GLN A 229 -3.02 -25.90 22.57
C GLN A 229 -3.53 -26.73 21.39
N THR A 230 -3.29 -26.21 20.17
CA THR A 230 -3.59 -26.89 18.92
C THR A 230 -2.42 -27.79 18.49
N ARG A 231 -2.60 -28.54 17.38
CA ARG A 231 -1.57 -29.44 16.83
C ARG A 231 -1.53 -29.34 15.29
N PHE A 232 -1.49 -28.11 14.79
CA PHE A 232 -1.31 -27.93 13.35
C PHE A 232 0.10 -28.37 12.96
N SER A 233 0.22 -29.07 11.81
CA SER A 233 1.52 -29.51 11.32
C SER A 233 2.29 -28.33 10.74
N ASP A 234 3.56 -28.23 11.07
CA ASP A 234 4.56 -27.30 10.57
C ASP A 234 5.55 -27.95 9.56
N GLU A 235 5.26 -29.21 9.13
CA GLU A 235 6.16 -29.94 8.20
C GLU A 235 6.23 -29.32 6.80
N GLU A 236 5.17 -28.70 6.31
CA GLU A 236 5.10 -28.12 4.96
C GLU A 236 5.18 -26.58 4.97
N PHE A 237 4.76 -25.94 6.06
CA PHE A 237 4.71 -24.49 6.18
C PHE A 237 5.12 -24.06 7.59
N ASP A 238 5.97 -23.05 7.68
CA ASP A 238 6.44 -22.51 8.96
C ASP A 238 5.43 -21.53 9.59
N THR A 239 4.50 -20.95 8.78
CA THR A 239 3.62 -19.85 9.22
C THR A 239 2.14 -20.17 9.01
N LEU A 240 1.28 -19.55 9.84
CA LEU A 240 -0.18 -19.66 9.71
C LEU A 240 -0.69 -19.18 8.35
N GLY A 241 -0.13 -18.11 7.81
CA GLY A 241 -0.49 -17.63 6.47
C GLY A 241 -0.22 -18.65 5.38
N GLY A 242 0.88 -19.40 5.47
CA GLY A 242 1.20 -20.50 4.58
C GLY A 242 0.19 -21.64 4.68
N LEU A 243 -0.13 -22.07 5.89
CA LEU A 243 -1.11 -23.13 6.18
C LEU A 243 -2.51 -22.75 5.67
N VAL A 244 -2.96 -21.53 5.94
CA VAL A 244 -4.28 -21.04 5.50
C VAL A 244 -4.33 -20.90 3.98
N MET A 245 -3.25 -20.38 3.35
CA MET A 245 -3.17 -20.26 1.89
C MET A 245 -3.23 -21.62 1.19
N GLN A 246 -2.56 -22.64 1.72
CA GLN A 246 -2.66 -24.02 1.22
C GLN A 246 -4.11 -24.52 1.24
N ARG A 247 -4.82 -24.24 2.33
CA ARG A 247 -6.19 -24.69 2.50
C ARG A 247 -7.15 -24.04 1.51
N PHE A 248 -6.93 -22.78 1.13
CA PHE A 248 -7.69 -22.10 0.08
C PHE A 248 -7.36 -22.62 -1.32
N GLY A 249 -6.12 -23.02 -1.58
CA GLY A 249 -5.65 -23.42 -2.91
C GLY A 249 -5.54 -22.29 -3.92
N HIS A 250 -5.83 -21.07 -3.52
CA HIS A 250 -5.66 -19.80 -4.26
C HIS A 250 -5.34 -18.69 -3.29
N LEU A 251 -4.94 -17.53 -3.78
CA LEU A 251 -4.77 -16.34 -2.94
C LEU A 251 -6.15 -15.78 -2.56
N PRO A 252 -6.55 -15.85 -1.27
CA PRO A 252 -7.88 -15.41 -0.86
C PRO A 252 -7.97 -13.90 -0.75
N GLY A 253 -9.17 -13.36 -1.04
CA GLY A 253 -9.50 -11.95 -0.81
C GLY A 253 -9.95 -11.67 0.63
N ARG A 254 -10.06 -10.39 0.97
CA ARG A 254 -10.57 -9.95 2.26
C ARG A 254 -11.99 -10.47 2.51
N GLY A 255 -12.23 -11.02 3.70
CA GLY A 255 -13.52 -11.58 4.11
C GLY A 255 -13.73 -13.04 3.74
N GLU A 256 -12.86 -13.64 2.92
CA GLU A 256 -12.89 -15.09 2.70
C GLU A 256 -12.43 -15.82 3.95
N HIS A 257 -13.02 -16.97 4.22
CA HIS A 257 -12.70 -17.78 5.40
C HIS A 257 -12.53 -19.26 5.04
N THR A 258 -11.78 -19.95 5.88
CA THR A 258 -11.60 -21.40 5.82
C THR A 258 -11.54 -22.00 7.22
N GLU A 259 -11.81 -23.29 7.35
CA GLU A 259 -11.76 -24.00 8.62
C GLU A 259 -10.61 -25.02 8.59
N ILE A 260 -9.82 -25.01 9.66
CA ILE A 260 -8.69 -25.92 9.89
C ILE A 260 -8.79 -26.47 11.31
N GLY A 261 -9.11 -27.77 11.45
CA GLY A 261 -9.44 -28.35 12.75
C GLY A 261 -10.65 -27.67 13.39
N SER A 262 -10.53 -27.28 14.63
CA SER A 262 -11.56 -26.57 15.40
C SER A 262 -11.44 -25.04 15.33
N TRP A 263 -10.80 -24.49 14.28
CA TRP A 263 -10.60 -23.08 14.10
C TRP A 263 -11.04 -22.59 12.73
N ARG A 264 -11.76 -21.46 12.71
CA ARG A 264 -12.08 -20.70 11.50
C ARG A 264 -11.10 -19.55 11.36
N PHE A 265 -10.52 -19.43 10.16
CA PHE A 265 -9.62 -18.35 9.79
C PHE A 265 -10.29 -17.50 8.72
N THR A 266 -10.50 -16.21 9.01
CA THR A 266 -11.06 -15.21 8.08
C THR A 266 -9.96 -14.24 7.68
N VAL A 267 -9.82 -13.96 6.39
CA VAL A 267 -8.82 -13.02 5.87
C VAL A 267 -9.27 -11.59 6.18
N LEU A 268 -8.57 -10.90 7.05
CA LEU A 268 -8.79 -9.47 7.33
C LEU A 268 -8.04 -8.57 6.36
N ASN A 269 -6.83 -8.96 5.98
CA ASN A 269 -6.00 -8.23 5.04
C ASN A 269 -5.14 -9.20 4.20
N ALA A 270 -5.10 -8.98 2.89
CA ALA A 270 -4.23 -9.69 1.95
C ALA A 270 -3.81 -8.74 0.83
N ASP A 271 -2.60 -8.88 0.33
CA ASP A 271 -2.12 -8.23 -0.88
C ASP A 271 -2.14 -9.20 -2.08
N ASN A 272 -1.68 -8.75 -3.24
CA ASN A 272 -1.65 -9.56 -4.47
C ASN A 272 -0.70 -10.78 -4.43
N ARG A 273 0.02 -11.01 -3.32
CA ARG A 273 1.04 -12.05 -3.19
C ARG A 273 0.85 -12.93 -1.96
N ARG A 274 0.27 -12.38 -0.88
CA ARG A 274 0.16 -13.10 0.40
C ARG A 274 -0.95 -12.55 1.29
N ILE A 275 -1.39 -13.38 2.24
CA ILE A 275 -2.20 -12.94 3.36
C ILE A 275 -1.30 -12.14 4.32
N ARG A 276 -1.82 -11.06 4.90
CA ARG A 276 -1.14 -10.21 5.88
C ARG A 276 -1.69 -10.42 7.29
N LEU A 277 -3.02 -10.42 7.41
CA LEU A 277 -3.72 -10.49 8.69
C LEU A 277 -4.90 -11.44 8.60
N LEU A 278 -5.05 -12.26 9.60
CA LEU A 278 -6.13 -13.23 9.76
C LEU A 278 -6.92 -12.90 11.03
N GLU A 279 -8.20 -13.14 11.03
CA GLU A 279 -9.00 -13.34 12.23
C GLU A 279 -9.13 -14.84 12.46
N ALA A 280 -8.84 -15.31 13.67
CA ALA A 280 -9.06 -16.69 14.07
C ALA A 280 -10.10 -16.75 15.19
N GLU A 281 -11.07 -17.65 15.04
CA GLU A 281 -12.09 -17.95 16.06
C GLU A 281 -12.29 -19.46 16.19
N PRO A 282 -12.52 -19.97 17.41
CA PRO A 282 -12.87 -21.36 17.60
C PRO A 282 -14.20 -21.69 16.91
N CYS A 283 -14.27 -22.82 16.21
CA CYS A 283 -15.52 -23.36 15.65
C CYS A 283 -15.72 -24.80 16.13
N GLU A 284 -16.95 -25.28 16.05
CA GLU A 284 -17.24 -26.69 16.30
C GLU A 284 -16.59 -27.54 15.19
N GLU A 285 -15.89 -28.62 15.56
CA GLU A 285 -15.35 -29.53 14.56
C GLU A 285 -16.47 -30.00 13.63
N PRO A 286 -16.27 -29.95 12.29
CA PRO A 286 -17.23 -30.52 11.36
C PRO A 286 -17.39 -32.01 11.73
N SER A 287 -18.61 -32.41 12.11
CA SER A 287 -18.93 -33.81 12.33
C SER A 287 -18.66 -34.57 11.02
N GLU A 288 -17.65 -35.46 11.03
CA GLU A 288 -17.41 -36.39 9.93
C GLU A 288 -18.70 -37.23 9.73
N GLU A 289 -19.45 -36.99 8.64
CA GLU A 289 -20.44 -37.91 8.09
C GLU A 289 -19.81 -38.83 7.03
#